data_9e9d37f58a622b6cf467d1fc32d85a4d
#
_entry.id   9e9d37f58a622b6cf467d1fc32d85a4d
#
_cell.length_a   1.000
_cell.length_b   1.000
_cell.length_c   1.000
_cell.angle_alpha   90.00
_cell.angle_beta   90.00
_cell.angle_gamma   90.00
#
_symmetry.space_group_name_H-M   'P 1'
#
loop_
_entity.id
_entity.type
_entity.pdbx_description
1 polymer ?
#
loop_
_entity_poly.entity_id
_entity_poly.type
_entity_poly.pdbx_seq_one_letter_code
_entity_poly.pdbx_strand_id
1 'polypeptide(L)'
;MDTSSQRKILRVSPACEISQLAREITAALVGDGPTLGFGEVSSEFAPSNAAVAIGTSGSTGASKEVLLTSTALISSARASNKFIGAQSGHTWSLLLPLTHIAAVNVVVRSMELGTTPIDLRNFDGEYPKADFTAIVPTQLFRALNGDQRLLNHLKSANAVLVGGAALSQSLRNQAELAGIKVTTTFGMTETCGGCVYDGVALDGVEIEIRNGKICIKGPVLASSIVVNDGWYETNDLGEYDNDLLVVLGRSDDVIITGGENLSLNAIENSLSLAFPDVQFAAFATEDPQWGQSLQVAVVGAISDDQIAAHLERDIGAFAKPKGIHHMTSLPLLGIGKIDRKSLAKGIANE
;
A
#
# COMPACT_ATOMS: atom_id res chain seq x y z
N MET A 1 34.39 14.41 -2.92
CA MET A 1 32.97 14.53 -3.32
C MET A 1 32.53 15.94 -2.96
N ASP A 2 31.99 16.67 -3.89
CA ASP A 2 31.54 18.05 -3.68
C ASP A 2 30.36 18.05 -2.70
N THR A 3 30.56 18.56 -1.47
CA THR A 3 29.54 18.62 -0.42
C THR A 3 28.51 19.73 -0.67
N SER A 4 28.66 20.56 -1.69
CA SER A 4 27.75 21.66 -2.06
C SER A 4 26.42 21.16 -2.68
N SER A 5 26.33 19.86 -3.04
CA SER A 5 25.17 19.25 -3.68
C SER A 5 24.37 18.30 -2.78
N GLN A 6 24.61 18.31 -1.47
CA GLN A 6 23.95 17.42 -0.51
C GLN A 6 23.18 18.18 0.57
N ARG A 7 22.09 17.57 1.06
CA ARG A 7 21.28 18.05 2.20
C ARG A 7 21.39 17.04 3.34
N LYS A 8 21.48 17.54 4.57
CA LYS A 8 21.41 16.68 5.76
C LYS A 8 20.02 16.05 5.88
N ILE A 9 19.94 14.78 6.29
CA ILE A 9 18.69 14.12 6.59
C ILE A 9 18.33 14.33 8.06
N LEU A 10 17.12 14.85 8.30
CA LEU A 10 16.50 14.92 9.62
C LEU A 10 15.51 13.76 9.76
N ARG A 11 15.81 12.81 10.66
CA ARG A 11 14.90 11.68 10.94
C ARG A 11 13.68 12.15 11.71
N VAL A 12 12.50 11.93 11.14
CA VAL A 12 11.21 12.31 11.72
C VAL A 12 10.76 11.25 12.72
N SER A 13 10.46 11.66 13.95
CA SER A 13 9.87 10.75 14.93
C SER A 13 8.48 10.29 14.49
N PRO A 14 8.11 9.00 14.62
CA PRO A 14 6.74 8.54 14.39
C PRO A 14 5.69 9.25 15.26
N ALA A 15 6.10 9.79 16.41
CA ALA A 15 5.26 10.56 17.32
C ALA A 15 5.29 12.08 17.05
N CYS A 16 5.91 12.52 15.92
CA CYS A 16 6.00 13.94 15.58
C CYS A 16 4.58 14.56 15.50
N GLU A 17 4.45 15.76 16.04
CA GLU A 17 3.23 16.53 16.00
C GLU A 17 2.99 17.03 14.57
N ILE A 18 1.75 16.92 14.08
CA ILE A 18 1.42 17.17 12.65
C ILE A 18 1.64 18.63 12.25
N SER A 19 1.37 19.58 13.13
CA SER A 19 1.61 21.01 12.83
C SER A 19 3.11 21.31 12.68
N GLN A 20 3.96 20.68 13.47
CA GLN A 20 5.41 20.75 13.33
C GLN A 20 5.85 20.09 12.02
N LEU A 21 5.36 18.88 11.75
CA LEU A 21 5.71 18.14 10.53
C LEU A 21 5.31 18.91 9.26
N ALA A 22 4.14 19.55 9.24
CA ALA A 22 3.71 20.35 8.10
C ALA A 22 4.68 21.51 7.82
N ARG A 23 5.18 22.21 8.86
CA ARG A 23 6.19 23.26 8.70
C ARG A 23 7.52 22.70 8.17
N GLU A 24 7.97 21.57 8.69
CA GLU A 24 9.22 20.94 8.26
C GLU A 24 9.13 20.43 6.81
N ILE A 25 7.99 19.82 6.43
CA ILE A 25 7.72 19.42 5.03
C ILE A 25 7.71 20.66 4.13
N THR A 26 7.06 21.76 4.52
CA THR A 26 7.09 23.00 3.74
C THR A 26 8.52 23.46 3.48
N ALA A 27 9.35 23.55 4.51
CA ALA A 27 10.74 23.96 4.38
C ALA A 27 11.55 22.98 3.49
N ALA A 28 11.31 21.67 3.62
CA ALA A 28 11.95 20.67 2.78
C ALA A 28 11.54 20.79 1.30
N LEU A 29 10.26 21.05 1.01
CA LEU A 29 9.72 21.20 -0.34
C LEU A 29 10.25 22.43 -1.07
N VAL A 30 10.45 23.56 -0.38
CA VAL A 30 11.02 24.77 -0.99
C VAL A 30 12.56 24.80 -1.02
N GLY A 31 13.21 23.81 -0.42
CA GLY A 31 14.68 23.71 -0.42
C GLY A 31 15.39 24.39 0.75
N ASP A 32 14.66 25.04 1.66
CA ASP A 32 15.20 25.81 2.79
C ASP A 32 15.45 24.96 4.06
N GLY A 33 15.00 23.70 4.06
CA GLY A 33 15.14 22.78 5.19
C GLY A 33 15.96 21.53 4.85
N PRO A 34 16.17 20.62 5.82
CA PRO A 34 16.80 19.34 5.60
C PRO A 34 15.91 18.42 4.74
N THR A 35 16.47 17.34 4.20
CA THR A 35 15.68 16.20 3.72
C THR A 35 15.03 15.51 4.91
N LEU A 36 13.74 15.22 4.86
CA LEU A 36 13.05 14.54 5.96
C LEU A 36 13.09 13.04 5.77
N GLY A 37 13.62 12.31 6.76
CA GLY A 37 13.73 10.86 6.76
C GLY A 37 12.61 10.20 7.55
N PHE A 38 11.89 9.27 6.93
CA PHE A 38 10.78 8.52 7.54
C PHE A 38 11.05 7.01 7.51
N GLY A 39 10.66 6.31 8.57
CA GLY A 39 10.96 4.89 8.73
C GLY A 39 12.45 4.65 9.02
N GLU A 40 12.96 3.50 8.56
CA GLU A 40 14.36 3.10 8.80
C GLU A 40 15.30 3.74 7.76
N VAL A 41 15.64 5.01 7.95
CA VAL A 41 16.62 5.74 7.15
C VAL A 41 17.96 5.75 7.87
N SER A 42 18.99 5.17 7.26
CA SER A 42 20.34 5.06 7.79
C SER A 42 21.27 6.17 7.32
N SER A 43 21.05 6.68 6.10
CA SER A 43 21.86 7.75 5.49
C SER A 43 21.81 9.03 6.30
N GLU A 44 22.94 9.78 6.35
CA GLU A 44 23.01 11.08 7.00
C GLU A 44 22.75 12.24 6.02
N PHE A 45 22.97 12.00 4.74
CA PHE A 45 22.84 13.00 3.67
C PHE A 45 22.10 12.42 2.46
N ALA A 46 21.41 13.29 1.75
CA ALA A 46 20.73 13.00 0.49
C ALA A 46 21.13 14.05 -0.57
N PRO A 47 20.94 13.77 -1.88
CA PRO A 47 21.07 14.78 -2.93
C PRO A 47 20.20 16.02 -2.63
N SER A 48 20.67 17.20 -3.04
CA SER A 48 20.01 18.47 -2.71
C SER A 48 18.57 18.61 -3.23
N ASN A 49 18.20 17.85 -4.27
CA ASN A 49 16.85 17.81 -4.81
C ASN A 49 15.88 16.87 -4.06
N ALA A 50 16.36 16.05 -3.11
CA ALA A 50 15.52 15.17 -2.32
C ALA A 50 14.88 15.96 -1.15
N ALA A 51 13.56 16.03 -1.12
CA ALA A 51 12.81 16.62 0.00
C ALA A 51 12.51 15.58 1.09
N VAL A 52 12.26 14.33 0.70
CA VAL A 52 11.90 13.24 1.58
C VAL A 52 12.70 11.99 1.25
N ALA A 53 13.11 11.25 2.29
CA ALA A 53 13.69 9.90 2.22
C ALA A 53 12.79 8.94 2.99
N ILE A 54 12.38 7.83 2.36
CA ILE A 54 11.56 6.80 3.00
C ILE A 54 12.37 5.50 3.06
N GLY A 55 12.58 4.99 4.28
CA GLY A 55 13.12 3.64 4.48
C GLY A 55 12.04 2.59 4.20
N THR A 56 12.31 1.69 3.28
CA THR A 56 11.39 0.59 2.95
C THR A 56 12.05 -0.75 3.29
N SER A 57 11.27 -1.69 3.84
CA SER A 57 11.74 -3.07 4.03
C SER A 57 11.88 -3.75 2.67
N GLY A 58 13.11 -3.88 2.17
CA GLY A 58 13.38 -4.60 0.92
C GLY A 58 13.00 -6.09 1.04
N SER A 59 12.58 -6.69 -0.08
CA SER A 59 12.31 -8.15 -0.17
C SER A 59 13.55 -9.00 0.19
N THR A 60 14.74 -8.44 0.06
CA THR A 60 16.03 -9.08 0.39
C THR A 60 16.46 -8.94 1.85
N GLY A 61 15.68 -8.23 2.70
CA GLY A 61 16.00 -8.02 4.12
C GLY A 61 16.87 -6.80 4.42
N ALA A 62 17.49 -6.17 3.40
CA ALA A 62 18.17 -4.88 3.57
C ALA A 62 17.17 -3.73 3.38
N SER A 63 17.18 -2.75 4.27
CA SER A 63 16.38 -1.54 4.12
C SER A 63 16.84 -0.77 2.89
N LYS A 64 15.91 -0.43 1.98
CA LYS A 64 16.16 0.41 0.82
C LYS A 64 15.62 1.81 1.10
N GLU A 65 16.40 2.83 0.79
CA GLU A 65 15.98 4.22 0.93
C GLU A 65 15.50 4.77 -0.42
N VAL A 66 14.26 5.23 -0.44
CA VAL A 66 13.64 5.86 -1.62
C VAL A 66 13.64 7.36 -1.44
N LEU A 67 14.25 8.08 -2.38
CA LEU A 67 14.40 9.53 -2.34
C LEU A 67 13.35 10.20 -3.23
N LEU A 68 12.57 11.10 -2.65
CA LEU A 68 11.46 11.78 -3.28
C LEU A 68 11.77 13.27 -3.40
N THR A 69 11.62 13.80 -4.61
CA THR A 69 11.81 15.23 -4.88
C THR A 69 10.57 16.03 -4.52
N SER A 70 10.72 17.34 -4.32
CA SER A 70 9.60 18.27 -4.15
C SER A 70 8.61 18.18 -5.31
N THR A 71 9.11 18.14 -6.54
CA THR A 71 8.28 18.01 -7.75
C THR A 71 7.44 16.75 -7.71
N ALA A 72 8.03 15.60 -7.36
CA ALA A 72 7.31 14.33 -7.33
C ALA A 72 6.20 14.32 -6.26
N LEU A 73 6.49 14.84 -5.06
CA LEU A 73 5.51 14.92 -3.97
C LEU A 73 4.35 15.86 -4.30
N ILE A 74 4.64 17.06 -4.84
CA ILE A 74 3.62 18.05 -5.19
C ILE A 74 2.76 17.55 -6.37
N SER A 75 3.40 16.96 -7.40
CA SER A 75 2.67 16.39 -8.55
C SER A 75 1.72 15.28 -8.12
N SER A 76 2.18 14.35 -7.27
CA SER A 76 1.34 13.28 -6.71
C SER A 76 0.17 13.85 -5.90
N ALA A 77 0.41 14.84 -5.03
CA ALA A 77 -0.62 15.43 -4.19
C ALA A 77 -1.68 16.15 -5.03
N ARG A 78 -1.28 16.95 -6.02
CA ARG A 78 -2.19 17.69 -6.91
C ARG A 78 -3.02 16.75 -7.76
N ALA A 79 -2.40 15.75 -8.38
CA ALA A 79 -3.09 14.77 -9.20
C ALA A 79 -4.12 13.96 -8.38
N SER A 80 -3.76 13.56 -7.17
CA SER A 80 -4.65 12.90 -6.23
C SER A 80 -5.84 13.78 -5.83
N ASN A 81 -5.58 15.03 -5.39
CA ASN A 81 -6.62 15.98 -5.00
C ASN A 81 -7.58 16.27 -6.15
N LYS A 82 -7.05 16.43 -7.37
CA LYS A 82 -7.86 16.64 -8.58
C LYS A 82 -8.79 15.45 -8.87
N PHE A 83 -8.26 14.22 -8.79
CA PHE A 83 -9.04 13.01 -9.07
C PHE A 83 -10.25 12.87 -8.15
N ILE A 84 -10.09 13.14 -6.86
CA ILE A 84 -11.19 13.03 -5.87
C ILE A 84 -12.04 14.30 -5.76
N GLY A 85 -11.81 15.31 -6.61
CA GLY A 85 -12.57 16.56 -6.60
C GLY A 85 -12.32 17.44 -5.36
N ALA A 86 -11.14 17.31 -4.74
CA ALA A 86 -10.79 18.12 -3.58
C ALA A 86 -10.60 19.61 -3.96
N GLN A 87 -11.03 20.49 -3.08
CA GLN A 87 -10.97 21.94 -3.24
C GLN A 87 -10.26 22.60 -2.07
N SER A 88 -9.77 23.83 -2.26
CA SER A 88 -9.16 24.61 -1.19
C SER A 88 -10.07 24.66 0.05
N GLY A 89 -9.48 24.45 1.21
CA GLY A 89 -10.18 24.39 2.49
C GLY A 89 -10.73 23.02 2.88
N HIS A 90 -10.80 22.04 1.98
CA HIS A 90 -11.15 20.67 2.35
C HIS A 90 -10.08 20.06 3.26
N THR A 91 -10.53 19.18 4.15
CA THR A 91 -9.70 18.57 5.20
C THR A 91 -9.42 17.10 4.93
N TRP A 92 -8.21 16.66 5.24
CA TRP A 92 -7.83 15.27 5.32
C TRP A 92 -7.72 14.82 6.77
N SER A 93 -8.02 13.56 7.04
CA SER A 93 -7.65 12.91 8.31
C SER A 93 -6.48 11.95 8.11
N LEU A 94 -5.60 11.88 9.12
CA LEU A 94 -4.43 11.03 9.15
C LEU A 94 -4.63 9.88 10.13
N LEU A 95 -4.82 8.67 9.58
CA LEU A 95 -4.97 7.40 10.30
C LEU A 95 -3.75 6.48 10.12
N LEU A 96 -2.82 6.87 9.26
CA LEU A 96 -1.65 6.05 8.87
C LEU A 96 -0.39 6.44 9.65
N PRO A 97 0.49 5.49 9.95
CA PRO A 97 1.76 5.78 10.62
C PRO A 97 2.70 6.61 9.74
N LEU A 98 3.42 7.56 10.34
CA LEU A 98 4.35 8.45 9.63
C LEU A 98 5.56 7.75 9.00
N THR A 99 5.76 6.48 9.27
CA THR A 99 6.87 5.70 8.70
C THR A 99 6.73 5.38 7.21
N HIS A 100 5.59 5.73 6.60
CA HIS A 100 5.26 5.38 5.22
C HIS A 100 4.83 6.57 4.38
N ILE A 101 5.11 6.50 3.08
CA ILE A 101 4.77 7.55 2.09
C ILE A 101 3.29 7.94 2.12
N ALA A 102 2.38 6.99 2.40
CA ALA A 102 0.95 7.28 2.41
C ALA A 102 0.56 8.33 3.46
N ALA A 103 1.20 8.33 4.65
CA ALA A 103 0.98 9.34 5.67
C ALA A 103 1.59 10.69 5.27
N VAL A 104 2.79 10.71 4.71
CA VAL A 104 3.44 11.92 4.16
C VAL A 104 2.54 12.56 3.11
N ASN A 105 1.96 11.75 2.22
CA ASN A 105 1.03 12.23 1.19
C ASN A 105 -0.23 12.87 1.77
N VAL A 106 -0.78 12.36 2.87
CA VAL A 106 -1.92 13.01 3.54
C VAL A 106 -1.53 14.42 3.97
N VAL A 107 -0.32 14.61 4.50
CA VAL A 107 0.16 15.94 4.89
C VAL A 107 0.34 16.85 3.67
N VAL A 108 1.03 16.38 2.63
CA VAL A 108 1.28 17.19 1.41
C VAL A 108 -0.03 17.52 0.68
N ARG A 109 -0.99 16.59 0.60
CA ARG A 109 -2.33 16.83 0.02
C ARG A 109 -3.09 17.91 0.78
N SER A 110 -3.06 17.86 2.13
CA SER A 110 -3.68 18.91 2.96
C SER A 110 -3.05 20.26 2.74
N MET A 111 -1.72 20.33 2.67
CA MET A 111 -0.98 21.57 2.43
C MET A 111 -1.35 22.19 1.05
N GLU A 112 -1.49 21.39 0.00
CA GLU A 112 -1.94 21.85 -1.32
C GLU A 112 -3.39 22.40 -1.30
N LEU A 113 -4.20 22.01 -0.31
CA LEU A 113 -5.55 22.54 -0.09
C LEU A 113 -5.58 23.74 0.89
N GLY A 114 -4.41 24.15 1.41
CA GLY A 114 -4.31 25.23 2.40
C GLY A 114 -4.74 24.81 3.81
N THR A 115 -4.72 23.51 4.13
CA THR A 115 -5.15 22.97 5.43
C THR A 115 -4.03 22.14 6.08
N THR A 116 -4.21 21.83 7.35
CA THR A 116 -3.40 20.82 8.07
C THR A 116 -4.28 19.62 8.34
N PRO A 117 -3.77 18.37 8.16
CA PRO A 117 -4.60 17.19 8.38
C PRO A 117 -4.98 17.03 9.84
N ILE A 118 -6.17 16.48 10.08
CA ILE A 118 -6.65 16.11 11.41
C ILE A 118 -5.93 14.83 11.82
N ASP A 119 -5.10 14.89 12.85
CA ASP A 119 -4.34 13.73 13.34
C ASP A 119 -5.23 12.81 14.17
N LEU A 120 -5.49 11.62 13.65
CA LEU A 120 -6.30 10.59 14.31
C LEU A 120 -5.48 9.37 14.75
N ARG A 121 -4.16 9.40 14.66
CA ARG A 121 -3.29 8.25 14.95
C ARG A 121 -3.39 7.75 16.40
N ASN A 122 -3.53 8.67 17.35
CA ASN A 122 -3.66 8.39 18.79
C ASN A 122 -4.85 9.15 19.40
N PHE A 123 -5.88 9.37 18.60
CA PHE A 123 -7.03 10.18 19.01
C PHE A 123 -7.99 9.34 19.88
N ASP A 124 -8.35 9.86 21.05
CA ASP A 124 -9.36 9.28 21.91
C ASP A 124 -10.74 9.89 21.64
N GLY A 125 -11.79 9.09 21.76
CA GLY A 125 -13.17 9.51 21.53
C GLY A 125 -13.63 9.35 20.08
N GLU A 126 -14.78 9.92 19.75
CA GLU A 126 -15.36 9.89 18.42
C GLU A 126 -14.49 10.69 17.44
N TYR A 127 -14.23 10.13 16.26
CA TYR A 127 -13.44 10.81 15.26
C TYR A 127 -14.18 12.02 14.69
N PRO A 128 -13.55 13.20 14.66
CA PRO A 128 -14.12 14.37 13.98
C PRO A 128 -14.27 14.09 12.48
N LYS A 129 -15.20 14.78 11.84
CA LYS A 129 -15.41 14.67 10.39
C LYS A 129 -14.20 15.23 9.64
N ALA A 130 -13.87 14.59 8.54
CA ALA A 130 -12.92 15.08 7.53
C ALA A 130 -13.51 14.79 6.14
N ASP A 131 -13.13 15.61 5.16
CA ASP A 131 -13.62 15.44 3.79
C ASP A 131 -13.01 14.20 3.12
N PHE A 132 -11.75 13.91 3.44
CA PHE A 132 -11.00 12.81 2.85
C PHE A 132 -10.18 12.08 3.91
N THR A 133 -9.95 10.79 3.65
CA THR A 133 -9.03 9.97 4.44
C THR A 133 -8.33 8.94 3.56
N ALA A 134 -7.21 8.40 4.06
CA ALA A 134 -6.50 7.29 3.44
C ALA A 134 -6.28 6.19 4.48
N ILE A 135 -6.59 4.95 4.09
CA ILE A 135 -6.50 3.76 4.95
C ILE A 135 -5.94 2.57 4.16
N VAL A 136 -5.69 1.49 4.89
CA VAL A 136 -5.35 0.18 4.31
C VAL A 136 -6.53 -0.79 4.41
N PRO A 137 -6.58 -1.87 3.60
CA PRO A 137 -7.68 -2.84 3.62
C PRO A 137 -7.97 -3.42 5.00
N THR A 138 -6.95 -3.65 5.84
CA THR A 138 -7.14 -4.15 7.22
C THR A 138 -7.87 -3.17 8.13
N GLN A 139 -7.67 -1.86 7.93
CA GLN A 139 -8.45 -0.84 8.66
C GLN A 139 -9.90 -0.80 8.18
N LEU A 140 -10.13 -0.95 6.86
CA LEU A 140 -11.48 -1.06 6.31
C LEU A 140 -12.21 -2.29 6.84
N PHE A 141 -11.54 -3.45 6.85
CA PHE A 141 -12.10 -4.68 7.43
C PHE A 141 -12.46 -4.48 8.91
N ARG A 142 -11.58 -3.88 9.71
CA ARG A 142 -11.85 -3.60 11.12
C ARG A 142 -13.06 -2.68 11.32
N ALA A 143 -13.20 -1.65 10.47
CA ALA A 143 -14.35 -0.74 10.51
C ALA A 143 -15.66 -1.48 10.27
N LEU A 144 -15.71 -2.38 9.31
CA LEU A 144 -16.90 -3.16 8.96
C LEU A 144 -17.20 -4.28 9.98
N ASN A 145 -16.20 -4.73 10.75
CA ASN A 145 -16.30 -5.82 11.71
C ASN A 145 -16.19 -5.38 13.19
N GLY A 146 -16.74 -4.20 13.53
CA GLY A 146 -16.96 -3.82 14.92
C GLY A 146 -16.33 -2.51 15.38
N ASP A 147 -15.38 -1.91 14.65
CA ASP A 147 -14.87 -0.57 14.99
C ASP A 147 -15.86 0.52 14.50
N GLN A 148 -16.95 0.70 15.28
CA GLN A 148 -18.03 1.62 14.94
C GLN A 148 -17.54 3.08 14.82
N ARG A 149 -16.55 3.48 15.60
CA ARG A 149 -15.93 4.80 15.55
C ARG A 149 -15.27 5.05 14.19
N LEU A 150 -14.48 4.08 13.73
CA LEU A 150 -13.85 4.16 12.42
C LEU A 150 -14.89 4.09 11.30
N LEU A 151 -15.88 3.19 11.41
CA LEU A 151 -16.97 3.08 10.43
C LEU A 151 -17.70 4.42 10.24
N ASN A 152 -18.09 5.08 11.33
CA ASN A 152 -18.78 6.37 11.27
C ASN A 152 -17.94 7.44 10.60
N HIS A 153 -16.63 7.47 10.90
CA HIS A 153 -15.69 8.39 10.28
C HIS A 153 -15.59 8.17 8.76
N LEU A 154 -15.38 6.91 8.33
CA LEU A 154 -15.27 6.57 6.91
C LEU A 154 -16.55 6.89 6.12
N LYS A 155 -17.71 6.64 6.70
CA LYS A 155 -19.01 6.98 6.08
C LYS A 155 -19.22 8.48 5.91
N SER A 156 -18.62 9.30 6.76
CA SER A 156 -18.76 10.75 6.70
C SER A 156 -17.86 11.40 5.65
N ALA A 157 -16.85 10.71 5.15
CA ALA A 157 -15.90 11.23 4.17
C ALA A 157 -16.49 11.31 2.76
N ASN A 158 -16.04 12.31 1.98
CA ASN A 158 -16.38 12.45 0.56
C ASN A 158 -15.69 11.42 -0.32
N ALA A 159 -14.46 10.99 0.06
CA ALA A 159 -13.78 9.85 -0.51
C ALA A 159 -12.83 9.21 0.53
N VAL A 160 -12.71 7.88 0.48
CA VAL A 160 -11.80 7.08 1.29
C VAL A 160 -10.83 6.37 0.34
N LEU A 161 -9.56 6.81 0.34
CA LEU A 161 -8.52 6.16 -0.43
C LEU A 161 -8.10 4.86 0.27
N VAL A 162 -8.19 3.74 -0.41
CA VAL A 162 -7.79 2.42 0.11
C VAL A 162 -6.64 1.88 -0.72
N GLY A 163 -5.47 1.69 -0.08
CA GLY A 163 -4.26 1.26 -0.78
C GLY A 163 -3.28 0.52 0.11
N GLY A 164 -2.07 0.31 -0.40
CA GLY A 164 -0.99 -0.37 0.32
C GLY A 164 -1.03 -1.90 0.24
N ALA A 165 -2.19 -2.49 -0.04
CA ALA A 165 -2.39 -3.91 -0.36
C ALA A 165 -3.59 -4.08 -1.29
N ALA A 166 -3.77 -5.27 -1.85
CA ALA A 166 -4.94 -5.59 -2.65
C ALA A 166 -6.23 -5.47 -1.81
N LEU A 167 -7.26 -4.85 -2.38
CA LEU A 167 -8.60 -4.80 -1.80
C LEU A 167 -9.45 -5.84 -2.48
N SER A 168 -9.92 -6.85 -1.75
CA SER A 168 -10.82 -7.84 -2.32
C SER A 168 -12.15 -7.22 -2.75
N GLN A 169 -12.74 -7.74 -3.83
CA GLN A 169 -14.02 -7.25 -4.34
C GLN A 169 -15.14 -7.41 -3.29
N SER A 170 -15.08 -8.47 -2.49
CA SER A 170 -16.03 -8.68 -1.39
C SER A 170 -15.96 -7.56 -0.35
N LEU A 171 -14.75 -7.20 0.11
CA LEU A 171 -14.58 -6.14 1.10
C LEU A 171 -14.97 -4.77 0.54
N ARG A 172 -14.69 -4.52 -0.76
CA ARG A 172 -15.15 -3.33 -1.46
C ARG A 172 -16.68 -3.25 -1.48
N ASN A 173 -17.37 -4.33 -1.88
CA ASN A 173 -18.82 -4.39 -1.94
C ASN A 173 -19.46 -4.16 -0.55
N GLN A 174 -18.89 -4.77 0.50
CA GLN A 174 -19.37 -4.55 1.88
C GLN A 174 -19.22 -3.08 2.30
N ALA A 175 -18.12 -2.43 1.96
CA ALA A 175 -17.88 -1.03 2.26
C ALA A 175 -18.88 -0.10 1.53
N GLU A 176 -19.12 -0.35 0.25
CA GLU A 176 -20.09 0.40 -0.56
C GLU A 176 -21.52 0.23 -0.03
N LEU A 177 -21.92 -1.00 0.34
CA LEU A 177 -23.21 -1.28 0.99
C LEU A 177 -23.33 -0.57 2.35
N ALA A 178 -22.24 -0.44 3.09
CA ALA A 178 -22.21 0.32 4.34
C ALA A 178 -22.24 1.84 4.12
N GLY A 179 -22.18 2.34 2.89
CA GLY A 179 -22.21 3.75 2.53
C GLY A 179 -20.83 4.44 2.58
N ILE A 180 -19.73 3.69 2.52
CA ILE A 180 -18.37 4.22 2.42
C ILE A 180 -18.03 4.45 0.94
N LYS A 181 -17.55 5.65 0.59
CA LYS A 181 -17.14 6.02 -0.77
C LYS A 181 -15.69 5.62 -0.99
N VAL A 182 -15.47 4.36 -1.32
CA VAL A 182 -14.13 3.78 -1.52
C VAL A 182 -13.57 4.18 -2.88
N THR A 183 -12.32 4.61 -2.90
CA THR A 183 -11.48 4.75 -4.09
C THR A 183 -10.25 3.87 -3.90
N THR A 184 -10.05 2.87 -4.74
CA THR A 184 -8.86 2.01 -4.67
C THR A 184 -7.64 2.72 -5.22
N THR A 185 -6.47 2.51 -4.61
CA THR A 185 -5.24 3.14 -5.07
C THR A 185 -4.14 2.12 -5.29
N PHE A 186 -3.51 2.16 -6.47
CA PHE A 186 -2.29 1.44 -6.78
C PHE A 186 -1.11 2.39 -6.86
N GLY A 187 0.00 1.98 -6.30
CA GLY A 187 1.27 2.68 -6.30
C GLY A 187 2.16 2.22 -5.14
N MET A 188 3.35 2.78 -5.09
CA MET A 188 4.40 2.38 -4.16
C MET A 188 5.21 3.59 -3.71
N THR A 189 6.18 3.41 -2.83
CA THR A 189 7.04 4.51 -2.39
C THR A 189 7.77 5.14 -3.57
N GLU A 190 8.19 4.33 -4.52
CA GLU A 190 8.89 4.73 -5.76
C GLU A 190 8.04 5.63 -6.67
N THR A 191 6.72 5.63 -6.52
CA THR A 191 5.77 6.49 -7.27
C THR A 191 5.13 7.57 -6.40
N CYS A 192 5.79 7.97 -5.30
CA CYS A 192 5.20 8.87 -4.30
C CYS A 192 3.83 8.39 -3.79
N GLY A 193 3.66 7.06 -3.59
CA GLY A 193 2.39 6.47 -3.21
C GLY A 193 1.47 6.18 -4.38
N GLY A 194 0.15 6.24 -4.17
CA GLY A 194 -0.82 5.90 -5.21
C GLY A 194 -0.74 6.82 -6.43
N CYS A 195 -0.58 6.23 -7.62
CA CYS A 195 -0.51 6.92 -8.90
C CYS A 195 -1.58 6.44 -9.91
N VAL A 196 -2.34 5.40 -9.58
CA VAL A 196 -3.52 4.91 -10.32
C VAL A 196 -4.66 4.76 -9.34
N TYR A 197 -5.82 5.35 -9.62
CA TYR A 197 -7.01 5.30 -8.77
C TYR A 197 -8.17 4.68 -9.53
N ASP A 198 -8.80 3.66 -8.92
CA ASP A 198 -9.88 2.86 -9.54
C ASP A 198 -9.52 2.42 -10.99
N GLY A 199 -8.28 2.03 -11.23
CA GLY A 199 -7.75 1.61 -12.53
C GLY A 199 -7.36 2.75 -13.47
N VAL A 200 -7.61 4.01 -13.12
CA VAL A 200 -7.30 5.19 -13.94
C VAL A 200 -5.98 5.81 -13.49
N ALA A 201 -5.04 6.00 -14.41
CA ALA A 201 -3.79 6.72 -14.15
C ALA A 201 -4.08 8.18 -13.77
N LEU A 202 -3.41 8.68 -12.74
CA LEU A 202 -3.54 10.07 -12.31
C LEU A 202 -2.91 11.03 -13.34
N ASP A 203 -3.28 12.31 -13.31
CA ASP A 203 -2.74 13.35 -14.17
C ASP A 203 -1.20 13.33 -14.20
N GLY A 204 -0.64 13.28 -15.41
CA GLY A 204 0.79 13.25 -15.67
C GLY A 204 1.45 11.89 -15.48
N VAL A 205 0.68 10.85 -15.15
CA VAL A 205 1.16 9.47 -15.05
C VAL A 205 0.79 8.72 -16.32
N GLU A 206 1.78 8.07 -16.90
CA GLU A 206 1.61 7.15 -18.04
C GLU A 206 1.85 5.73 -17.54
N ILE A 207 1.01 4.78 -17.99
CA ILE A 207 1.12 3.35 -17.64
C ILE A 207 1.24 2.55 -18.94
N GLU A 208 2.16 1.60 -18.95
CA GLU A 208 2.34 0.64 -20.03
C GLU A 208 2.51 -0.77 -19.44
N ILE A 209 2.00 -1.77 -20.12
CA ILE A 209 2.23 -3.18 -19.77
C ILE A 209 3.31 -3.74 -20.70
N ARG A 210 4.45 -4.15 -20.12
CA ARG A 210 5.56 -4.78 -20.83
C ARG A 210 5.82 -6.17 -20.27
N ASN A 211 5.67 -7.18 -21.08
CA ASN A 211 5.82 -8.59 -20.65
C ASN A 211 5.00 -8.93 -19.38
N GLY A 212 3.77 -8.40 -19.29
CA GLY A 212 2.88 -8.58 -18.14
C GLY A 212 3.21 -7.69 -16.94
N LYS A 213 4.34 -6.96 -16.93
CA LYS A 213 4.71 -6.05 -15.85
C LYS A 213 4.17 -4.65 -16.09
N ILE A 214 3.75 -4.01 -14.98
CA ILE A 214 3.34 -2.61 -15.00
C ILE A 214 4.57 -1.72 -15.07
N CYS A 215 4.67 -0.90 -16.11
CA CYS A 215 5.67 0.13 -16.27
C CYS A 215 5.03 1.50 -16.06
N ILE A 216 5.71 2.37 -15.33
CA ILE A 216 5.18 3.68 -14.90
C ILE A 216 6.13 4.77 -15.34
N LYS A 217 5.59 5.86 -15.93
CA LYS A 217 6.32 7.06 -16.26
C LYS A 217 5.55 8.29 -15.78
N GLY A 218 6.27 9.32 -15.34
CA GLY A 218 5.67 10.57 -14.91
C GLY A 218 6.46 11.31 -13.84
N PRO A 219 6.02 12.51 -13.47
CA PRO A 219 6.70 13.35 -12.49
C PRO A 219 6.65 12.80 -11.06
N VAL A 220 5.83 11.78 -10.80
CA VAL A 220 5.65 11.14 -9.47
C VAL A 220 6.82 10.19 -9.12
N LEU A 221 7.71 9.88 -10.06
CA LEU A 221 8.78 8.92 -9.87
C LEU A 221 9.85 9.43 -8.90
N ALA A 222 10.32 8.56 -8.03
CA ALA A 222 11.42 8.81 -7.11
C ALA A 222 12.74 9.05 -7.88
N SER A 223 13.61 9.90 -7.35
CA SER A 223 14.90 10.20 -7.98
C SER A 223 15.97 9.11 -7.78
N SER A 224 15.73 8.19 -6.85
CA SER A 224 16.67 7.11 -6.50
C SER A 224 16.43 5.80 -7.26
N ILE A 225 15.43 5.73 -8.13
CA ILE A 225 15.12 4.53 -8.91
C ILE A 225 15.80 4.52 -10.26
N VAL A 226 15.97 3.33 -10.82
CA VAL A 226 16.46 3.15 -12.18
C VAL A 226 15.29 3.24 -13.15
N VAL A 227 15.41 4.11 -14.15
CA VAL A 227 14.43 4.25 -15.23
C VAL A 227 15.11 4.03 -16.57
N ASN A 228 14.38 3.43 -17.53
CA ASN A 228 14.80 3.24 -18.91
C ASN A 228 13.87 4.08 -19.80
N ASP A 229 14.42 5.05 -20.52
CA ASP A 229 13.67 5.99 -21.37
C ASP A 229 12.51 6.69 -20.60
N GLY A 230 12.75 6.99 -19.31
CA GLY A 230 11.77 7.59 -18.40
C GLY A 230 10.76 6.62 -17.80
N TRP A 231 10.81 5.33 -18.13
CA TRP A 231 9.93 4.30 -17.60
C TRP A 231 10.56 3.56 -16.42
N TYR A 232 9.82 3.45 -15.35
CA TYR A 232 10.12 2.58 -14.21
C TYR A 232 9.37 1.26 -14.37
N GLU A 233 10.08 0.15 -14.56
CA GLU A 233 9.52 -1.19 -14.59
C GLU A 233 9.34 -1.70 -13.15
N THR A 234 8.10 -2.00 -12.77
CA THR A 234 7.78 -2.53 -11.44
C THR A 234 7.88 -4.06 -11.42
N ASN A 235 7.76 -4.64 -10.22
CA ASN A 235 7.53 -6.07 -10.07
C ASN A 235 6.05 -6.44 -10.02
N ASP A 236 5.15 -5.45 -10.17
CA ASP A 236 3.72 -5.71 -10.19
C ASP A 236 3.28 -6.12 -11.60
N LEU A 237 2.45 -7.16 -11.67
CA LEU A 237 1.84 -7.66 -12.90
C LEU A 237 0.48 -6.98 -13.10
N GLY A 238 0.15 -6.71 -14.34
CA GLY A 238 -1.13 -6.09 -14.66
C GLY A 238 -1.53 -6.27 -16.12
N GLU A 239 -2.77 -5.95 -16.38
CA GLU A 239 -3.37 -5.90 -17.69
C GLU A 239 -4.39 -4.77 -17.78
N TYR A 240 -4.89 -4.48 -18.95
CA TYR A 240 -6.01 -3.56 -19.14
C TYR A 240 -7.30 -4.32 -19.38
N ASP A 241 -8.34 -3.97 -18.63
CA ASP A 241 -9.72 -4.37 -18.88
C ASP A 241 -10.56 -3.11 -19.08
N ASN A 242 -11.15 -2.94 -20.29
CA ASN A 242 -11.94 -1.76 -20.67
C ASN A 242 -11.23 -0.42 -20.32
N ASP A 243 -9.98 -0.28 -20.70
CA ASP A 243 -9.10 0.88 -20.45
C ASP A 243 -8.78 1.13 -18.96
N LEU A 244 -9.18 0.27 -18.06
CA LEU A 244 -8.81 0.32 -16.65
C LEU A 244 -7.66 -0.63 -16.35
N LEU A 245 -6.66 -0.15 -15.60
CA LEU A 245 -5.57 -0.99 -15.13
C LEU A 245 -6.08 -1.97 -14.06
N VAL A 246 -5.92 -3.25 -14.32
CA VAL A 246 -6.14 -4.33 -13.36
C VAL A 246 -4.78 -4.83 -12.87
N VAL A 247 -4.56 -4.75 -11.56
CA VAL A 247 -3.34 -5.26 -10.91
C VAL A 247 -3.56 -6.73 -10.57
N LEU A 248 -2.78 -7.61 -11.18
CA LEU A 248 -2.91 -9.07 -11.02
C LEU A 248 -2.13 -9.63 -9.82
N GLY A 249 -1.18 -8.84 -9.28
CA GLY A 249 -0.31 -9.23 -8.17
C GLY A 249 1.15 -8.91 -8.48
N ARG A 250 2.07 -9.57 -7.76
CA ARG A 250 3.50 -9.34 -7.93
C ARG A 250 4.16 -10.55 -8.59
N SER A 251 5.16 -10.30 -9.42
CA SER A 251 5.95 -11.36 -10.04
C SER A 251 6.78 -12.16 -9.03
N ASP A 252 7.11 -11.55 -7.88
CA ASP A 252 7.81 -12.20 -6.76
C ASP A 252 6.86 -12.87 -5.74
N ASP A 253 5.54 -12.72 -5.90
CA ASP A 253 4.48 -13.45 -5.17
C ASP A 253 3.91 -14.64 -5.99
N VAL A 254 4.51 -14.96 -7.13
CA VAL A 254 4.21 -16.17 -7.90
C VAL A 254 5.13 -17.30 -7.43
N ILE A 255 4.54 -18.43 -7.04
CA ILE A 255 5.28 -19.63 -6.66
C ILE A 255 5.26 -20.64 -7.80
N ILE A 256 6.30 -21.49 -7.85
CA ILE A 256 6.36 -22.59 -8.80
C ILE A 256 6.13 -23.89 -8.03
N THR A 257 4.97 -24.50 -8.25
CA THR A 257 4.57 -25.74 -7.60
C THR A 257 4.30 -26.81 -8.65
N GLY A 258 5.07 -27.90 -8.64
CA GLY A 258 4.93 -28.98 -9.63
C GLY A 258 5.12 -28.54 -11.09
N GLY A 259 5.87 -27.47 -11.33
CA GLY A 259 6.08 -26.89 -12.67
C GLY A 259 5.03 -25.87 -13.11
N GLU A 260 3.98 -25.65 -12.32
CA GLU A 260 2.93 -24.65 -12.58
C GLU A 260 3.21 -23.35 -11.82
N ASN A 261 2.93 -22.22 -12.49
CA ASN A 261 3.01 -20.89 -11.87
C ASN A 261 1.71 -20.59 -11.13
N LEU A 262 1.79 -20.35 -9.82
CA LEU A 262 0.64 -20.09 -8.98
C LEU A 262 0.79 -18.74 -8.27
N SER A 263 -0.11 -17.80 -8.56
CA SER A 263 -0.15 -16.48 -7.90
C SER A 263 -0.79 -16.59 -6.52
N LEU A 264 -0.04 -16.25 -5.48
CA LEU A 264 -0.56 -16.19 -4.11
C LEU A 264 -1.71 -15.17 -3.98
N ASN A 265 -1.64 -14.07 -4.71
CA ASN A 265 -2.70 -13.06 -4.73
C ASN A 265 -3.98 -13.59 -5.40
N ALA A 266 -3.87 -14.39 -6.47
CA ALA A 266 -5.03 -15.02 -7.10
C ALA A 266 -5.72 -16.00 -6.13
N ILE A 267 -4.96 -16.77 -5.36
CA ILE A 267 -5.48 -17.64 -4.30
C ILE A 267 -6.27 -16.83 -3.26
N GLU A 268 -5.66 -15.75 -2.72
CA GLU A 268 -6.30 -14.90 -1.72
C GLU A 268 -7.59 -14.25 -2.25
N ASN A 269 -7.58 -13.76 -3.47
CA ASN A 269 -8.76 -13.17 -4.12
C ASN A 269 -9.89 -14.18 -4.31
N SER A 270 -9.60 -15.38 -4.84
CA SER A 270 -10.57 -16.44 -5.03
C SER A 270 -11.23 -16.85 -3.70
N LEU A 271 -10.42 -17.07 -2.66
CA LEU A 271 -10.92 -17.42 -1.32
C LEU A 271 -11.75 -16.29 -0.70
N SER A 272 -11.29 -15.05 -0.80
CA SER A 272 -12.00 -13.89 -0.23
C SER A 272 -13.35 -13.62 -0.93
N LEU A 273 -13.47 -13.92 -2.22
CA LEU A 273 -14.74 -13.84 -2.94
C LEU A 273 -15.73 -14.91 -2.48
N ALA A 274 -15.25 -16.13 -2.28
CA ALA A 274 -16.10 -17.25 -1.89
C ALA A 274 -16.49 -17.19 -0.39
N PHE A 275 -15.61 -16.68 0.46
CA PHE A 275 -15.76 -16.68 1.92
C PHE A 275 -15.50 -15.27 2.50
N PRO A 276 -16.44 -14.33 2.30
CA PRO A 276 -16.23 -12.90 2.60
C PRO A 276 -15.98 -12.56 4.07
N ASP A 277 -16.41 -13.42 5.00
CA ASP A 277 -16.27 -13.22 6.45
C ASP A 277 -14.98 -13.83 7.03
N VAL A 278 -14.11 -14.39 6.16
CA VAL A 278 -12.89 -15.09 6.55
C VAL A 278 -11.69 -14.34 5.97
N GLN A 279 -10.62 -14.21 6.77
CA GLN A 279 -9.36 -13.65 6.28
C GLN A 279 -8.42 -14.77 5.86
N PHE A 280 -7.73 -14.57 4.74
CA PHE A 280 -6.77 -15.52 4.19
C PHE A 280 -5.42 -14.86 3.93
N ALA A 281 -4.37 -15.65 4.12
CA ALA A 281 -3.03 -15.32 3.65
C ALA A 281 -2.40 -16.53 2.98
N ALA A 282 -2.17 -16.45 1.67
CA ALA A 282 -1.45 -17.46 0.93
C ALA A 282 0.06 -17.22 1.01
N PHE A 283 0.83 -18.28 1.23
CA PHE A 283 2.29 -18.21 1.28
C PHE A 283 2.90 -19.52 0.81
N ALA A 284 4.21 -19.54 0.59
CA ALA A 284 4.93 -20.73 0.15
C ALA A 284 5.89 -21.24 1.21
N THR A 285 6.07 -22.55 1.23
CA THR A 285 7.21 -23.22 1.88
C THR A 285 7.98 -24.03 0.86
N GLU A 286 9.27 -24.28 1.10
CA GLU A 286 10.06 -25.19 0.25
C GLU A 286 9.52 -26.62 0.34
N ASP A 287 9.46 -27.29 -0.80
CA ASP A 287 9.01 -28.67 -0.92
C ASP A 287 10.00 -29.46 -1.79
N PRO A 288 10.60 -30.57 -1.28
CA PRO A 288 11.60 -31.32 -2.01
C PRO A 288 11.11 -31.96 -3.32
N GLN A 289 9.79 -32.21 -3.42
CA GLN A 289 9.18 -32.84 -4.59
C GLN A 289 8.63 -31.83 -5.60
N TRP A 290 8.07 -30.76 -5.09
CA TRP A 290 7.29 -29.78 -5.90
C TRP A 290 8.03 -28.47 -6.10
N GLY A 291 9.21 -28.28 -5.50
CA GLY A 291 9.97 -27.03 -5.44
C GLY A 291 9.40 -26.10 -4.38
N GLN A 292 8.19 -25.64 -4.57
CA GLN A 292 7.44 -24.87 -3.57
C GLN A 292 6.05 -25.48 -3.37
N SER A 293 5.51 -25.36 -2.15
CA SER A 293 4.16 -25.80 -1.83
C SER A 293 3.30 -24.64 -1.32
N LEU A 294 2.06 -24.59 -1.80
CA LEU A 294 1.07 -23.62 -1.33
C LEU A 294 0.65 -23.94 0.10
N GLN A 295 0.72 -22.91 0.95
CA GLN A 295 0.19 -22.91 2.31
C GLN A 295 -0.85 -21.81 2.43
N VAL A 296 -1.89 -21.99 3.26
CA VAL A 296 -2.92 -20.99 3.52
C VAL A 296 -3.09 -20.79 5.01
N ALA A 297 -2.85 -19.57 5.50
CA ALA A 297 -3.24 -19.17 6.86
C ALA A 297 -4.65 -18.60 6.84
N VAL A 298 -5.43 -18.89 7.87
CA VAL A 298 -6.87 -18.62 7.96
C VAL A 298 -7.23 -18.00 9.30
N VAL A 299 -8.01 -16.94 9.28
CA VAL A 299 -8.66 -16.36 10.48
C VAL A 299 -10.16 -16.30 10.23
N GLY A 300 -10.90 -17.10 10.97
CA GLY A 300 -12.36 -17.25 10.83
C GLY A 300 -12.81 -18.70 10.86
N ALA A 301 -14.11 -18.91 10.79
CA ALA A 301 -14.74 -20.22 10.86
C ALA A 301 -14.98 -20.80 9.46
N ILE A 302 -14.10 -21.70 9.02
CA ILE A 302 -14.18 -22.44 7.75
C ILE A 302 -13.43 -23.77 7.91
N SER A 303 -13.83 -24.81 7.19
CA SER A 303 -13.11 -26.08 7.21
C SER A 303 -12.03 -26.15 6.10
N ASP A 304 -11.00 -26.96 6.33
CA ASP A 304 -9.93 -27.21 5.38
C ASP A 304 -10.45 -27.78 4.05
N ASP A 305 -11.45 -28.68 4.14
CA ASP A 305 -12.08 -29.27 2.95
C ASP A 305 -12.80 -28.24 2.08
N GLN A 306 -13.43 -27.21 2.69
CA GLN A 306 -14.07 -26.14 1.93
C GLN A 306 -13.06 -25.29 1.17
N ILE A 307 -11.92 -24.97 1.80
CA ILE A 307 -10.85 -24.21 1.17
C ILE A 307 -10.23 -25.02 0.02
N ALA A 308 -9.85 -26.27 0.29
CA ALA A 308 -9.21 -27.14 -0.70
C ALA A 308 -10.12 -27.40 -1.90
N ALA A 309 -11.38 -27.78 -1.66
CA ALA A 309 -12.35 -28.03 -2.73
C ALA A 309 -12.67 -26.77 -3.56
N HIS A 310 -12.69 -25.58 -2.94
CA HIS A 310 -12.89 -24.34 -3.65
C HIS A 310 -11.73 -24.07 -4.60
N LEU A 311 -10.49 -24.11 -4.10
CA LEU A 311 -9.29 -23.82 -4.90
C LEU A 311 -9.07 -24.83 -6.03
N GLU A 312 -9.32 -26.11 -5.78
CA GLU A 312 -9.25 -27.13 -6.83
C GLU A 312 -10.25 -26.88 -7.96
N ARG A 313 -11.45 -26.43 -7.64
CA ARG A 313 -12.50 -26.14 -8.62
C ARG A 313 -12.28 -24.84 -9.38
N ASP A 314 -11.85 -23.78 -8.69
CA ASP A 314 -11.78 -22.41 -9.21
C ASP A 314 -10.46 -22.13 -9.95
N ILE A 315 -9.36 -22.69 -9.46
CA ILE A 315 -8.01 -22.44 -9.99
C ILE A 315 -7.43 -23.69 -10.65
N GLY A 316 -7.64 -24.85 -10.04
CA GLY A 316 -7.15 -26.14 -10.55
C GLY A 316 -6.52 -27.00 -9.49
N ALA A 317 -6.28 -28.27 -9.82
CA ALA A 317 -5.77 -29.28 -8.89
C ALA A 317 -4.40 -28.92 -8.29
N PHE A 318 -3.57 -28.17 -9.02
CA PHE A 318 -2.26 -27.70 -8.56
C PHE A 318 -2.36 -26.61 -7.47
N ALA A 319 -3.52 -25.98 -7.32
CA ALA A 319 -3.79 -24.96 -6.30
C ALA A 319 -4.29 -25.55 -4.97
N LYS A 320 -4.31 -26.88 -4.83
CA LYS A 320 -4.64 -27.52 -3.55
C LYS A 320 -3.57 -27.22 -2.50
N PRO A 321 -3.92 -26.56 -1.38
CA PRO A 321 -2.96 -26.28 -0.31
C PRO A 321 -2.37 -27.56 0.27
N LYS A 322 -1.08 -27.56 0.55
CA LYS A 322 -0.41 -28.64 1.29
C LYS A 322 -0.58 -28.52 2.80
N GLY A 323 -0.82 -27.30 3.29
CA GLY A 323 -1.17 -27.04 4.67
C GLY A 323 -2.15 -25.87 4.78
N ILE A 324 -3.07 -25.99 5.74
CA ILE A 324 -4.02 -24.93 6.11
C ILE A 324 -3.86 -24.69 7.60
N HIS A 325 -3.64 -23.43 7.98
CA HIS A 325 -3.21 -23.06 9.31
C HIS A 325 -4.22 -22.08 9.92
N HIS A 326 -5.03 -22.57 10.86
CA HIS A 326 -6.01 -21.74 11.57
C HIS A 326 -5.32 -20.88 12.64
N MET A 327 -5.51 -19.58 12.57
CA MET A 327 -4.87 -18.58 13.42
C MET A 327 -5.92 -17.67 14.08
N THR A 328 -5.54 -17.04 15.17
CA THR A 328 -6.36 -15.99 15.82
C THR A 328 -6.22 -14.64 15.12
N SER A 329 -5.06 -14.39 14.48
CA SER A 329 -4.80 -13.18 13.69
C SER A 329 -3.69 -13.45 12.68
N LEU A 330 -3.74 -12.79 11.52
CA LEU A 330 -2.64 -12.82 10.56
C LEU A 330 -1.48 -11.92 11.01
N PRO A 331 -0.21 -12.34 10.87
CA PRO A 331 0.92 -11.46 11.11
C PRO A 331 0.98 -10.39 10.03
N LEU A 332 1.14 -9.13 10.46
CA LEU A 332 1.14 -7.97 9.57
C LEU A 332 2.44 -7.18 9.71
N LEU A 333 2.96 -6.68 8.60
CA LEU A 333 3.98 -5.63 8.55
C LEU A 333 3.33 -4.27 8.86
N GLY A 334 4.14 -3.27 9.21
CA GLY A 334 3.73 -1.99 9.82
C GLY A 334 2.56 -1.21 9.20
N ILE A 335 2.16 -1.50 7.95
CA ILE A 335 0.98 -0.89 7.29
C ILE A 335 -0.12 -1.89 6.98
N GLY A 336 -0.17 -3.01 7.69
CA GLY A 336 -1.22 -4.00 7.48
C GLY A 336 -1.04 -4.90 6.25
N LYS A 337 0.16 -4.95 5.66
CA LYS A 337 0.54 -5.99 4.69
C LYS A 337 0.79 -7.30 5.41
N ILE A 338 0.36 -8.41 4.82
CA ILE A 338 0.62 -9.74 5.35
C ILE A 338 2.13 -10.01 5.38
N ASP A 339 2.63 -10.44 6.54
CA ASP A 339 4.03 -10.89 6.70
C ASP A 339 4.16 -12.37 6.34
N ARG A 340 4.22 -12.67 5.05
CA ARG A 340 4.37 -14.03 4.54
C ARG A 340 5.68 -14.71 4.98
N LYS A 341 6.73 -13.92 5.26
CA LYS A 341 8.01 -14.47 5.77
C LYS A 341 7.87 -15.02 7.18
N SER A 342 7.16 -14.31 8.05
CA SER A 342 6.87 -14.78 9.41
C SER A 342 5.95 -15.99 9.39
N LEU A 343 4.95 -16.03 8.48
CA LEU A 343 4.11 -17.22 8.28
C LEU A 343 4.94 -18.44 7.89
N ALA A 344 5.79 -18.32 6.86
CA ALA A 344 6.64 -19.42 6.39
C ALA A 344 7.63 -19.91 7.46
N LYS A 345 8.21 -19.00 8.25
CA LYS A 345 9.14 -19.36 9.33
C LYS A 345 8.44 -20.03 10.52
N GLY A 346 7.23 -19.60 10.86
CA GLY A 346 6.45 -20.20 11.95
C GLY A 346 6.20 -21.68 11.70
N ILE A 347 5.86 -22.04 10.49
CA ILE A 347 5.53 -23.43 10.09
C ILE A 347 6.79 -24.30 9.89
N ALA A 348 7.90 -23.73 9.44
CA ALA A 348 9.16 -24.47 9.32
C ALA A 348 9.76 -24.91 10.67
N ASN A 349 9.26 -24.39 11.80
CA ASN A 349 9.71 -24.69 13.15
C ASN A 349 8.71 -25.59 13.93
N GLU A 350 7.57 -25.97 13.35
CA GLU A 350 6.64 -27.00 13.84
C GLU A 350 6.94 -28.36 13.19
#